data_5b0c4ae73d2a2814ed090b6e5153005d
#
_entry.id   5b0c4ae73d2a2814ed090b6e5153005d
#
_cell.length_a   1.000
_cell.length_b   1.000
_cell.length_c   1.000
_cell.angle_alpha   90.00
_cell.angle_beta   90.00
_cell.angle_gamma   90.00
#
_symmetry.space_group_name_H-M   'P 1'
#
loop_
_entity.id
_entity.type
_entity.pdbx_description
1 polymer ?
#
loop_
_entity_poly.entity_id
_entity_poly.type
_entity_poly.pdbx_seq_one_letter_code
_entity_poly.pdbx_strand_id
1 'polypeptide(L)'
;ERLVGSEMCIRDSIPGERPDEYVIVGAHFDHLGVDETLANDRIYNGADDNASGISAVLQIARAFLATGQKPLRTVIFAFWDGEEKGLLGSKYFVQSCPFISQVKGYLNFDMIGRNNKPEQPQHVVYFYTAAHPVFGDWLKQDIARYSLRLQPDYRAWDRPTGGSDNASFALCNIPIIWYHTDGHPDYHQPSDHTDRLNWEKMIEITKAAFLNAWNLANENKY
;
A
#
# COMPACT_ATOMS: atom_id res chain seq x y z
N GLU A 1 12.41 17.96 -7.70
CA GLU A 1 11.45 19.09 -7.71
C GLU A 1 11.04 19.42 -6.29
N ARG A 2 11.12 20.69 -5.95
CA ARG A 2 10.75 21.17 -4.62
C ARG A 2 9.22 21.29 -4.56
N LEU A 3 8.56 20.47 -3.76
CA LEU A 3 7.13 20.56 -3.51
C LEU A 3 6.83 21.89 -2.77
N VAL A 4 6.17 22.81 -3.43
CA VAL A 4 5.70 24.08 -2.85
C VAL A 4 4.21 24.21 -3.15
N GLY A 5 3.41 24.18 -2.11
CA GLY A 5 1.97 24.35 -2.19
C GLY A 5 1.21 23.12 -1.73
N SER A 6 -0.09 23.22 -1.65
CA SER A 6 -1.04 22.19 -1.21
C SER A 6 -1.04 20.97 -2.16
N GLU A 7 0.03 20.21 -2.16
CA GLU A 7 0.10 19.00 -2.97
C GLU A 7 -0.65 17.87 -2.24
N MET A 8 -1.63 17.33 -2.91
CA MET A 8 -2.45 16.22 -2.42
C MET A 8 -1.73 14.87 -2.48
N CYS A 9 -0.46 14.85 -2.87
CA CYS A 9 0.40 13.68 -2.82
C CYS A 9 1.88 14.06 -2.79
N ILE A 10 2.64 13.29 -2.02
CA ILE A 10 4.11 13.31 -2.03
C ILE A 10 4.56 12.10 -2.82
N ARG A 11 5.49 12.27 -3.76
CA ARG A 11 5.98 11.14 -4.54
C ARG A 11 7.43 11.30 -4.93
N ASP A 12 8.10 10.16 -5.07
CA ASP A 12 9.42 10.03 -5.65
C ASP A 12 9.50 8.76 -6.49
N SER A 13 10.53 8.58 -7.29
CA SER A 13 10.61 7.46 -8.21
C SER A 13 12.03 6.93 -8.41
N ILE A 14 12.11 5.64 -8.72
CA ILE A 14 13.31 4.98 -9.24
C ILE A 14 13.10 4.76 -10.74
N PRO A 15 13.85 5.46 -11.61
CA PRO A 15 13.69 5.36 -13.05
C PRO A 15 13.98 3.95 -13.57
N GLY A 16 13.09 3.43 -14.41
CA GLY A 16 13.23 2.15 -15.10
C GLY A 16 13.96 2.24 -16.43
N GLU A 17 14.24 1.09 -17.04
CA GLU A 17 14.78 1.00 -18.40
C GLU A 17 13.73 1.36 -19.46
N ARG A 18 12.44 1.09 -19.15
CA ARG A 18 11.29 1.40 -20.00
C ARG A 18 10.62 2.69 -19.52
N PRO A 19 10.85 3.81 -20.18
CA PRO A 19 10.40 5.10 -19.69
C PRO A 19 8.87 5.28 -19.70
N ASP A 20 8.15 4.46 -20.46
CA ASP A 20 6.71 4.55 -20.64
C ASP A 20 5.93 3.44 -19.88
N GLU A 21 6.58 2.77 -18.94
CA GLU A 21 5.93 1.77 -18.09
C GLU A 21 6.19 2.11 -16.62
N TYR A 22 5.11 2.17 -15.83
CA TYR A 22 5.16 2.57 -14.42
C TYR A 22 4.51 1.54 -13.52
N VAL A 23 5.07 1.40 -12.32
CA VAL A 23 4.49 0.68 -11.18
C VAL A 23 4.36 1.69 -10.06
N ILE A 24 3.25 1.68 -9.35
CA ILE A 24 3.03 2.59 -8.22
C ILE A 24 2.86 1.77 -6.93
N VAL A 25 3.56 2.21 -5.90
CA VAL A 25 3.50 1.65 -4.54
C VAL A 25 3.10 2.79 -3.62
N GLY A 26 1.97 2.69 -2.92
CA GLY A 26 1.46 3.83 -2.18
C GLY A 26 0.68 3.50 -0.92
N ALA A 27 0.56 4.51 -0.06
CA ALA A 27 -0.23 4.55 1.15
C ALA A 27 -0.67 5.99 1.43
N HIS A 28 -1.77 6.20 2.14
CA HIS A 28 -2.14 7.54 2.59
C HIS A 28 -1.39 7.91 3.87
N PHE A 29 -1.17 9.21 4.08
CA PHE A 29 -0.45 9.72 5.24
C PHE A 29 -1.28 10.63 6.13
N ASP A 30 -2.47 11.02 5.70
CA ASP A 30 -3.43 11.72 6.52
C ASP A 30 -4.13 10.77 7.50
N HIS A 31 -4.72 11.35 8.54
CA HIS A 31 -5.63 10.68 9.46
C HIS A 31 -6.61 11.70 10.06
N LEU A 32 -7.42 11.30 11.03
CA LEU A 32 -8.55 12.09 11.54
C LEU A 32 -8.13 13.37 12.32
N GLY A 33 -6.87 13.44 12.80
CA GLY A 33 -6.35 14.63 13.46
C GLY A 33 -6.65 14.69 14.95
N VAL A 34 -7.23 15.79 15.43
CA VAL A 34 -7.49 16.05 16.85
C VAL A 34 -8.96 16.32 17.09
N ASP A 35 -9.56 15.68 18.10
CA ASP A 35 -10.91 15.95 18.58
C ASP A 35 -10.87 16.63 19.97
N GLU A 36 -11.09 17.95 19.99
CA GLU A 36 -11.08 18.76 21.19
C GLU A 36 -12.23 18.44 22.16
N THR A 37 -13.23 17.66 21.75
CA THR A 37 -14.36 17.28 22.60
C THR A 37 -14.06 16.09 23.52
N LEU A 38 -13.00 15.34 23.22
CA LEU A 38 -12.59 14.20 24.04
C LEU A 38 -11.91 14.65 25.33
N ALA A 39 -12.18 13.96 26.44
CA ALA A 39 -11.68 14.34 27.75
C ALA A 39 -10.23 13.94 28.01
N ASN A 40 -9.75 12.84 27.40
CA ASN A 40 -8.42 12.27 27.64
C ASN A 40 -7.55 12.37 26.38
N ASP A 41 -7.28 11.24 25.72
CA ASP A 41 -6.55 11.23 24.48
C ASP A 41 -7.40 11.81 23.35
N ARG A 42 -6.93 12.91 22.79
CA ARG A 42 -7.62 13.68 21.76
C ARG A 42 -7.04 13.52 20.38
N ILE A 43 -5.87 12.87 20.30
CA ILE A 43 -5.12 12.74 19.08
C ILE A 43 -5.42 11.37 18.47
N TYR A 44 -5.94 11.38 17.27
CA TYR A 44 -6.05 10.17 16.46
C TYR A 44 -4.69 9.87 15.85
N ASN A 45 -3.94 8.96 16.50
CA ASN A 45 -2.53 8.74 16.19
C ASN A 45 -2.30 8.01 14.87
N GLY A 46 -3.24 7.16 14.43
CA GLY A 46 -3.17 6.49 13.15
C GLY A 46 -1.94 5.59 12.99
N ALA A 47 -1.59 4.82 14.03
CA ALA A 47 -0.40 3.99 13.98
C ALA A 47 -0.54 2.84 12.98
N ASP A 48 -1.71 2.18 12.97
CA ASP A 48 -2.04 1.21 11.92
C ASP A 48 -2.65 1.90 10.71
N ASP A 49 -3.54 2.83 10.94
CA ASP A 49 -4.25 3.60 9.93
C ASP A 49 -3.71 5.05 9.83
N ASN A 50 -2.64 5.41 9.03
CA ASN A 50 -1.98 4.46 8.14
C ASN A 50 -0.45 4.63 8.18
N ALA A 51 0.13 4.93 9.36
CA ALA A 51 1.58 4.97 9.49
C ALA A 51 2.24 3.61 9.23
N SER A 52 1.50 2.49 9.45
CA SER A 52 1.96 1.16 9.12
C SER A 52 2.22 1.01 7.61
N GLY A 53 1.28 1.44 6.76
CA GLY A 53 1.42 1.45 5.31
C GLY A 53 2.55 2.36 4.82
N ILE A 54 2.63 3.59 5.36
CA ILE A 54 3.73 4.52 5.06
C ILE A 54 5.09 3.88 5.33
N SER A 55 5.24 3.23 6.49
CA SER A 55 6.47 2.56 6.87
C SER A 55 6.86 1.46 5.88
N ALA A 56 5.90 0.67 5.41
CA ALA A 56 6.14 -0.38 4.41
C ALA A 56 6.61 0.22 3.08
N VAL A 57 5.93 1.25 2.56
CA VAL A 57 6.30 1.92 1.30
C VAL A 57 7.72 2.46 1.36
N LEU A 58 8.11 3.12 2.47
CA LEU A 58 9.47 3.62 2.68
C LEU A 58 10.51 2.49 2.71
N GLN A 59 10.21 1.36 3.37
CA GLN A 59 11.14 0.22 3.42
C GLN A 59 11.26 -0.46 2.05
N ILE A 60 10.18 -0.55 1.28
CA ILE A 60 10.21 -1.08 -0.09
C ILE A 60 11.09 -0.18 -0.97
N ALA A 61 10.94 1.14 -0.89
CA ALA A 61 11.79 2.08 -1.61
C ALA A 61 13.29 1.89 -1.28
N ARG A 62 13.61 1.77 0.02
CA ARG A 62 14.98 1.48 0.47
C ARG A 62 15.50 0.13 -0.03
N ALA A 63 14.65 -0.89 -0.05
CA ALA A 63 15.02 -2.22 -0.57
C ALA A 63 15.34 -2.17 -2.07
N PHE A 64 14.53 -1.46 -2.88
CA PHE A 64 14.85 -1.25 -4.30
C PHE A 64 16.20 -0.56 -4.48
N LEU A 65 16.47 0.51 -3.74
CA LEU A 65 17.77 1.20 -3.79
C LEU A 65 18.93 0.30 -3.36
N ALA A 66 18.72 -0.55 -2.35
CA ALA A 66 19.75 -1.45 -1.83
C ALA A 66 20.14 -2.57 -2.80
N THR A 67 19.27 -2.92 -3.77
CA THR A 67 19.62 -3.89 -4.81
C THR A 67 20.73 -3.39 -5.72
N GLY A 68 20.89 -2.08 -5.86
CA GLY A 68 21.77 -1.46 -6.86
C GLY A 68 21.38 -1.74 -8.31
N GLN A 69 20.25 -2.40 -8.55
CA GLN A 69 19.77 -2.75 -9.87
C GLN A 69 18.73 -1.74 -10.37
N LYS A 70 18.81 -1.42 -11.65
CA LYS A 70 17.80 -0.61 -12.31
C LYS A 70 16.62 -1.50 -12.70
N PRO A 71 15.38 -1.21 -12.28
CA PRO A 71 14.22 -1.99 -12.67
C PRO A 71 13.89 -1.80 -14.15
N LEU A 72 13.13 -2.71 -14.76
CA LEU A 72 12.63 -2.53 -16.13
C LEU A 72 11.61 -1.40 -16.21
N ARG A 73 10.66 -1.32 -15.25
CA ARG A 73 9.64 -0.28 -15.16
C ARG A 73 10.03 0.76 -14.12
N THR A 74 9.68 2.01 -14.36
CA THR A 74 9.81 3.05 -13.35
C THR A 74 8.91 2.75 -12.16
N VAL A 75 9.48 2.71 -10.96
CA VAL A 75 8.73 2.49 -9.71
C VAL A 75 8.52 3.83 -9.02
N ILE A 76 7.25 4.20 -8.82
CA ILE A 76 6.83 5.42 -8.12
C ILE A 76 6.40 5.02 -6.72
N PHE A 77 6.94 5.70 -5.71
CA PHE A 77 6.50 5.62 -4.32
C PHE A 77 5.67 6.86 -4.03
N ALA A 78 4.43 6.66 -3.57
CA ALA A 78 3.47 7.73 -3.44
C ALA A 78 2.80 7.72 -2.07
N PHE A 79 2.62 8.91 -1.50
CA PHE A 79 1.93 9.13 -0.24
C PHE A 79 0.76 10.08 -0.50
N TRP A 80 -0.45 9.60 -0.24
CA TRP A 80 -1.69 10.32 -0.56
C TRP A 80 -2.17 11.11 0.63
N ASP A 81 -2.69 12.31 0.39
CA ASP A 81 -3.38 13.12 1.39
C ASP A 81 -4.90 13.04 1.19
N GLY A 82 -5.65 13.19 2.26
CA GLY A 82 -7.11 13.25 2.21
C GLY A 82 -7.80 11.95 1.81
N GLU A 83 -7.21 10.80 2.13
CA GLU A 83 -7.86 9.48 2.03
C GLU A 83 -9.12 9.47 2.88
N GLU A 84 -9.02 9.86 4.14
CA GLU A 84 -10.06 9.94 5.15
C GLU A 84 -11.20 10.90 4.80
N LYS A 85 -10.95 11.79 3.85
CA LYS A 85 -11.92 12.76 3.31
C LYS A 85 -12.45 12.37 1.93
N GLY A 86 -12.28 11.10 1.57
CA GLY A 86 -12.81 10.52 0.35
C GLY A 86 -11.79 10.40 -0.78
N LEU A 87 -10.59 9.93 -0.49
CA LEU A 87 -9.54 9.57 -1.45
C LEU A 87 -9.06 10.78 -2.29
N LEU A 88 -8.95 11.96 -1.67
CA LEU A 88 -8.73 13.19 -2.44
C LEU A 88 -7.42 13.16 -3.22
N GLY A 89 -6.32 12.73 -2.58
CA GLY A 89 -4.99 12.70 -3.18
C GLY A 89 -4.88 11.72 -4.34
N SER A 90 -5.29 10.47 -4.13
CA SER A 90 -5.25 9.45 -5.19
C SER A 90 -6.19 9.77 -6.35
N LYS A 91 -7.39 10.30 -6.09
CA LYS A 91 -8.32 10.77 -7.12
C LYS A 91 -7.72 11.90 -7.94
N TYR A 92 -7.15 12.91 -7.28
CA TYR A 92 -6.46 13.99 -7.97
C TYR A 92 -5.33 13.47 -8.84
N PHE A 93 -4.52 12.55 -8.31
CA PHE A 93 -3.42 11.97 -9.05
C PHE A 93 -3.89 11.27 -10.32
N VAL A 94 -4.85 10.34 -10.24
CA VAL A 94 -5.31 9.60 -11.43
C VAL A 94 -5.99 10.49 -12.47
N GLN A 95 -6.61 11.61 -12.04
CA GLN A 95 -7.25 12.58 -12.94
C GLN A 95 -6.24 13.51 -13.64
N SER A 96 -5.13 13.85 -12.98
CA SER A 96 -4.14 14.81 -13.48
C SER A 96 -2.88 14.18 -14.07
N CYS A 97 -2.65 12.89 -13.83
CA CYS A 97 -1.45 12.19 -14.26
C CYS A 97 -1.44 11.97 -15.79
N PRO A 98 -0.51 12.55 -16.54
CA PRO A 98 -0.48 12.46 -18.00
C PRO A 98 -0.11 11.05 -18.52
N PHE A 99 0.50 10.22 -17.66
CA PHE A 99 0.93 8.84 -17.99
C PHE A 99 0.08 7.76 -17.30
N ILE A 100 -1.11 8.09 -16.82
CA ILE A 100 -1.94 7.14 -16.06
C ILE A 100 -2.22 5.84 -16.85
N SER A 101 -2.39 5.92 -18.16
CA SER A 101 -2.60 4.75 -19.03
C SER A 101 -1.36 3.85 -19.20
N GLN A 102 -0.20 4.33 -18.78
CA GLN A 102 1.06 3.59 -18.82
C GLN A 102 1.36 2.87 -17.50
N VAL A 103 0.53 3.10 -16.47
CA VAL A 103 0.66 2.42 -15.18
C VAL A 103 0.22 0.97 -15.31
N LYS A 104 1.12 0.06 -14.95
CA LYS A 104 0.94 -1.39 -15.08
C LYS A 104 0.30 -2.04 -13.86
N GLY A 105 0.38 -1.41 -12.71
CA GLY A 105 -0.27 -1.86 -11.50
C GLY A 105 -0.01 -0.93 -10.33
N TYR A 106 -0.89 -1.01 -9.34
CA TYR A 106 -0.82 -0.25 -8.10
C TYR A 106 -0.85 -1.17 -6.88
N LEU A 107 0.12 -1.01 -6.01
CA LEU A 107 0.21 -1.70 -4.72
C LEU A 107 -0.22 -0.72 -3.63
N ASN A 108 -1.35 -0.98 -2.98
CA ASN A 108 -1.91 -0.19 -1.90
C ASN A 108 -1.57 -0.79 -0.54
N PHE A 109 -1.17 0.04 0.40
CA PHE A 109 -0.94 -0.36 1.79
C PHE A 109 -1.85 0.45 2.68
N ASP A 110 -2.68 -0.26 3.43
CA ASP A 110 -3.61 0.38 4.34
C ASP A 110 -3.98 -0.58 5.45
N MET A 111 -3.53 -0.26 6.68
CA MET A 111 -3.72 -1.04 7.89
C MET A 111 -3.08 -2.44 7.81
N ILE A 112 -1.75 -2.50 7.91
CA ILE A 112 -0.98 -3.76 7.83
C ILE A 112 -0.37 -4.20 9.15
N GLY A 113 -0.54 -3.45 10.23
CA GLY A 113 0.17 -3.64 11.50
C GLY A 113 -0.64 -4.32 12.61
N ARG A 114 -1.97 -4.44 12.50
CA ARG A 114 -2.78 -4.97 13.61
C ARG A 114 -3.26 -6.39 13.35
N ASN A 115 -3.59 -7.08 14.44
CA ASN A 115 -4.24 -8.39 14.37
C ASN A 115 -5.75 -8.21 14.49
N ASN A 116 -6.49 -8.60 13.47
CA ASN A 116 -7.95 -8.65 13.53
C ASN A 116 -8.41 -9.61 14.65
N LYS A 117 -7.73 -10.76 14.77
CA LYS A 117 -7.95 -11.76 15.81
C LYS A 117 -6.65 -12.06 16.55
N PRO A 118 -6.63 -11.96 17.90
CA PRO A 118 -5.42 -12.22 18.68
C PRO A 118 -4.80 -13.60 18.43
N GLU A 119 -5.64 -14.61 18.17
CA GLU A 119 -5.23 -16.00 17.92
C GLU A 119 -4.65 -16.23 16.52
N GLN A 120 -4.72 -15.25 15.65
CA GLN A 120 -4.21 -15.31 14.27
C GLN A 120 -3.19 -14.18 14.00
N PRO A 121 -2.05 -14.17 14.70
CA PRO A 121 -1.10 -13.06 14.63
C PRO A 121 -0.40 -12.92 13.28
N GLN A 122 -0.40 -13.95 12.43
CA GLN A 122 0.18 -13.92 11.08
C GLN A 122 -0.86 -13.72 9.97
N HIS A 123 -2.13 -13.55 10.31
CA HIS A 123 -3.19 -13.35 9.33
C HIS A 123 -2.98 -12.03 8.56
N VAL A 124 -3.06 -12.13 7.23
CA VAL A 124 -2.98 -11.01 6.31
C VAL A 124 -3.98 -11.20 5.18
N VAL A 125 -4.56 -10.10 4.71
CA VAL A 125 -5.52 -10.10 3.61
C VAL A 125 -4.88 -9.45 2.38
N TYR A 126 -5.03 -10.12 1.24
CA TYR A 126 -4.61 -9.62 -0.06
C TYR A 126 -5.83 -9.51 -0.98
N PHE A 127 -6.35 -8.28 -1.12
CA PHE A 127 -7.35 -8.00 -2.15
C PHE A 127 -6.65 -7.68 -3.46
N TYR A 128 -7.00 -8.35 -4.53
CA TYR A 128 -6.41 -8.07 -5.84
C TYR A 128 -7.43 -8.17 -6.96
N THR A 129 -7.16 -7.46 -8.05
CA THR A 129 -8.00 -7.47 -9.25
C THR A 129 -8.10 -8.89 -9.81
N ALA A 130 -9.30 -9.46 -9.83
CA ALA A 130 -9.53 -10.87 -10.24
C ALA A 130 -9.07 -11.18 -11.67
N ALA A 131 -9.19 -10.21 -12.59
CA ALA A 131 -8.70 -10.33 -13.96
C ALA A 131 -7.15 -10.39 -14.08
N HIS A 132 -6.44 -10.11 -12.98
CA HIS A 132 -4.97 -10.15 -12.89
C HIS A 132 -4.53 -11.04 -11.72
N PRO A 133 -4.75 -12.35 -11.78
CA PRO A 133 -4.49 -13.28 -10.68
C PRO A 133 -3.01 -13.41 -10.33
N VAL A 134 -2.14 -12.96 -11.22
CA VAL A 134 -0.67 -13.02 -11.08
C VAL A 134 -0.17 -12.41 -9.77
N PHE A 135 -0.81 -11.37 -9.25
CA PHE A 135 -0.45 -10.79 -7.95
C PHE A 135 -0.57 -11.82 -6.82
N GLY A 136 -1.69 -12.55 -6.79
CA GLY A 136 -1.90 -13.61 -5.81
C GLY A 136 -0.96 -14.80 -6.04
N ASP A 137 -0.69 -15.13 -7.30
CA ASP A 137 0.17 -16.27 -7.64
C ASP A 137 1.65 -16.00 -7.28
N TRP A 138 2.14 -14.79 -7.53
CA TRP A 138 3.48 -14.39 -7.07
C TRP A 138 3.58 -14.44 -5.55
N LEU A 139 2.60 -13.91 -4.82
CA LEU A 139 2.60 -13.97 -3.35
C LEU A 139 2.64 -15.40 -2.84
N LYS A 140 1.84 -16.31 -3.38
CA LYS A 140 1.85 -17.73 -2.99
C LYS A 140 3.22 -18.36 -3.19
N GLN A 141 3.83 -18.10 -4.36
CA GLN A 141 5.16 -18.62 -4.70
C GLN A 141 6.25 -18.04 -3.79
N ASP A 142 6.25 -16.72 -3.60
CA ASP A 142 7.28 -16.03 -2.84
C ASP A 142 7.18 -16.30 -1.33
N ILE A 143 5.97 -16.33 -0.77
CA ILE A 143 5.75 -16.69 0.62
C ILE A 143 6.28 -18.11 0.90
N ALA A 144 6.01 -19.07 0.01
CA ALA A 144 6.52 -20.42 0.13
C ALA A 144 8.04 -20.49 -0.07
N ARG A 145 8.56 -19.86 -1.12
CA ARG A 145 9.97 -19.87 -1.50
C ARG A 145 10.88 -19.30 -0.41
N TYR A 146 10.45 -18.19 0.19
CA TYR A 146 11.22 -17.48 1.21
C TYR A 146 10.80 -17.82 2.64
N SER A 147 9.88 -18.77 2.80
CA SER A 147 9.38 -19.22 4.11
C SER A 147 8.88 -18.06 4.98
N LEU A 148 8.16 -17.12 4.37
CA LEU A 148 7.62 -15.97 5.09
C LEU A 148 6.52 -16.43 6.06
N ARG A 149 6.56 -15.92 7.29
CA ARG A 149 5.66 -16.31 8.37
C ARG A 149 4.33 -15.56 8.30
N LEU A 150 3.57 -15.82 7.24
CA LEU A 150 2.26 -15.22 6.98
C LEU A 150 1.19 -16.30 6.79
N GLN A 151 -0.04 -15.96 7.17
CA GLN A 151 -1.25 -16.73 6.91
C GLN A 151 -2.16 -15.92 5.96
N PRO A 152 -1.93 -16.02 4.64
CA PRO A 152 -2.63 -15.19 3.68
C PRO A 152 -4.09 -15.63 3.47
N ASP A 153 -4.98 -14.64 3.43
CA ASP A 153 -6.33 -14.74 2.88
C ASP A 153 -6.34 -14.01 1.53
N TYR A 154 -6.46 -14.78 0.45
CA TYR A 154 -6.43 -14.25 -0.93
C TYR A 154 -7.85 -13.96 -1.39
N ARG A 155 -8.17 -12.67 -1.56
CA ARG A 155 -9.50 -12.18 -1.96
C ARG A 155 -9.44 -11.56 -3.35
N ALA A 156 -9.66 -12.39 -4.37
CA ALA A 156 -9.84 -11.89 -5.73
C ALA A 156 -11.10 -11.01 -5.79
N TRP A 157 -10.99 -9.84 -6.41
CA TRP A 157 -12.04 -8.84 -6.44
C TRP A 157 -12.27 -8.34 -7.86
N ASP A 158 -13.45 -8.58 -8.41
CA ASP A 158 -13.78 -8.24 -9.81
C ASP A 158 -13.72 -6.74 -10.07
N ARG A 159 -14.17 -5.93 -9.12
CA ARG A 159 -14.21 -4.47 -9.22
C ARG A 159 -13.76 -3.84 -7.90
N PRO A 160 -12.43 -3.72 -7.66
CA PRO A 160 -11.88 -3.25 -6.39
C PRO A 160 -11.97 -1.72 -6.25
N THR A 161 -13.20 -1.17 -6.37
CA THR A 161 -13.50 0.26 -6.41
C THR A 161 -13.97 0.83 -5.06
N GLY A 162 -13.51 0.25 -3.97
CA GLY A 162 -13.82 0.67 -2.62
C GLY A 162 -12.69 0.33 -1.65
N GLY A 163 -12.91 0.67 -0.40
CA GLY A 163 -12.03 0.33 0.71
C GLY A 163 -10.96 1.38 0.99
N SER A 164 -10.11 1.71 0.05
CA SER A 164 -8.98 2.62 0.20
C SER A 164 -8.56 3.21 -1.15
N ASP A 165 -7.39 3.83 -1.27
CA ASP A 165 -6.84 4.48 -2.47
C ASP A 165 -6.75 3.56 -3.71
N ASN A 166 -6.74 2.24 -3.52
CA ASN A 166 -6.87 1.29 -4.63
C ASN A 166 -8.08 1.58 -5.54
N ALA A 167 -9.16 2.12 -4.97
CA ALA A 167 -10.38 2.44 -5.71
C ALA A 167 -10.13 3.44 -6.84
N SER A 168 -9.31 4.46 -6.61
CA SER A 168 -8.98 5.47 -7.60
C SER A 168 -8.32 4.87 -8.84
N PHE A 169 -7.39 3.92 -8.64
CA PHE A 169 -6.67 3.24 -9.71
C PHE A 169 -7.54 2.19 -10.42
N ALA A 170 -8.33 1.43 -9.67
CA ALA A 170 -9.24 0.45 -10.22
C ALA A 170 -10.30 1.09 -11.14
N LEU A 171 -10.76 2.31 -10.83
CA LEU A 171 -11.67 3.08 -11.70
C LEU A 171 -11.02 3.47 -13.03
N CYS A 172 -9.69 3.53 -13.10
CA CYS A 172 -8.92 3.73 -14.32
C CYS A 172 -8.53 2.40 -15.01
N ASN A 173 -9.12 1.26 -14.61
CA ASN A 173 -8.78 -0.09 -15.08
C ASN A 173 -7.33 -0.49 -14.86
N ILE A 174 -6.66 0.08 -13.87
CA ILE A 174 -5.31 -0.30 -13.46
C ILE A 174 -5.43 -1.47 -12.49
N PRO A 175 -4.71 -2.59 -12.73
CA PRO A 175 -4.68 -3.71 -11.78
C PRO A 175 -4.15 -3.27 -10.43
N ILE A 176 -4.81 -3.71 -9.36
CA ILE A 176 -4.40 -3.38 -7.99
C ILE A 176 -4.13 -4.63 -7.16
N ILE A 177 -3.30 -4.45 -6.14
CA ILE A 177 -3.28 -5.28 -4.96
C ILE A 177 -3.30 -4.39 -3.73
N TRP A 178 -4.14 -4.72 -2.76
CA TRP A 178 -4.25 -4.04 -1.48
C TRP A 178 -3.83 -4.98 -0.35
N TYR A 179 -2.80 -4.59 0.37
CA TYR A 179 -2.28 -5.24 1.57
C TYR A 179 -3.02 -4.71 2.78
N HIS A 180 -3.65 -5.62 3.54
CA HIS A 180 -4.52 -5.27 4.65
C HIS A 180 -4.51 -6.37 5.72
N THR A 181 -4.98 -6.11 6.93
CA THR A 181 -5.06 -7.10 8.01
C THR A 181 -6.44 -7.22 8.64
N ASP A 182 -7.47 -6.77 7.95
CA ASP A 182 -8.83 -6.58 8.43
C ASP A 182 -8.92 -5.55 9.59
N GLY A 183 -10.13 -5.22 10.01
CA GLY A 183 -10.36 -4.21 11.05
C GLY A 183 -10.00 -4.68 12.46
N HIS A 184 -9.81 -3.74 13.36
CA HIS A 184 -9.52 -3.96 14.77
C HIS A 184 -10.27 -2.92 15.63
N PRO A 185 -10.42 -3.13 16.95
CA PRO A 185 -11.23 -2.26 17.81
C PRO A 185 -10.73 -0.81 17.93
N ASP A 186 -9.45 -0.56 17.63
CA ASP A 186 -8.85 0.78 17.71
C ASP A 186 -8.92 1.54 16.38
N TYR A 187 -9.52 0.96 15.33
CA TYR A 187 -9.72 1.63 14.04
C TYR A 187 -10.53 2.92 14.23
N HIS A 188 -10.01 4.03 13.71
CA HIS A 188 -10.58 5.38 13.89
C HIS A 188 -10.79 5.78 15.36
N GLN A 189 -9.86 5.33 16.24
CA GLN A 189 -9.85 5.70 17.64
C GLN A 189 -8.50 6.33 18.03
N PRO A 190 -8.48 7.24 19.02
CA PRO A 190 -7.22 7.76 19.56
C PRO A 190 -6.27 6.67 20.04
N SER A 191 -6.82 5.52 20.45
CA SER A 191 -6.06 4.37 20.95
C SER A 191 -5.30 3.57 19.88
N ASP A 192 -5.33 3.98 18.61
CA ASP A 192 -4.47 3.36 17.57
C ASP A 192 -3.01 3.81 17.73
N HIS A 193 -2.31 3.19 18.68
CA HIS A 193 -0.95 3.50 19.07
C HIS A 193 0.07 2.47 18.59
N THR A 194 1.31 2.89 18.49
CA THR A 194 2.44 2.08 17.99
C THR A 194 2.78 0.87 18.86
N ASP A 195 2.50 0.90 20.16
CA ASP A 195 2.70 -0.21 21.09
C ASP A 195 1.76 -1.40 20.85
N ARG A 196 0.72 -1.18 20.04
CA ARG A 196 -0.25 -2.22 19.65
C ARG A 196 0.06 -2.88 18.31
N LEU A 197 1.07 -2.41 17.59
CA LEU A 197 1.44 -2.95 16.29
C LEU A 197 2.15 -4.30 16.40
N ASN A 198 1.84 -5.21 15.50
CA ASN A 198 2.56 -6.45 15.31
C ASN A 198 3.73 -6.24 14.32
N TRP A 199 4.85 -5.77 14.84
CA TRP A 199 6.04 -5.44 14.07
C TRP A 199 6.59 -6.62 13.25
N GLU A 200 6.54 -7.83 13.82
CA GLU A 200 7.01 -9.03 13.11
C GLU A 200 6.18 -9.28 11.86
N LYS A 201 4.87 -9.19 11.96
CA LYS A 201 3.96 -9.36 10.82
C LYS A 201 4.17 -8.25 9.77
N MET A 202 4.30 -6.99 10.19
CA MET A 202 4.58 -5.87 9.29
C MET A 202 5.85 -6.10 8.46
N ILE A 203 6.91 -6.61 9.09
CA ILE A 203 8.16 -6.96 8.40
C ILE A 203 7.92 -8.05 7.35
N GLU A 204 7.19 -9.10 7.68
CA GLU A 204 6.92 -10.20 6.76
C GLU A 204 6.00 -9.75 5.60
N ILE A 205 4.97 -8.93 5.87
CA ILE A 205 4.13 -8.32 4.83
C ILE A 205 4.98 -7.43 3.90
N THR A 206 5.85 -6.59 4.47
CA THR A 206 6.73 -5.70 3.69
C THR A 206 7.69 -6.47 2.79
N LYS A 207 8.23 -7.61 3.26
CA LYS A 207 9.07 -8.50 2.42
C LYS A 207 8.26 -9.09 1.27
N ALA A 208 7.08 -9.65 1.55
CA ALA A 208 6.20 -10.22 0.52
C ALA A 208 5.81 -9.16 -0.52
N ALA A 209 5.49 -7.97 -0.06
CA ALA A 209 5.12 -6.85 -0.92
C ALA A 209 6.29 -6.33 -1.76
N PHE A 210 7.51 -6.27 -1.21
CA PHE A 210 8.71 -5.95 -1.99
C PHE A 210 8.90 -6.94 -3.13
N LEU A 211 8.80 -8.24 -2.87
CA LEU A 211 8.93 -9.29 -3.90
C LEU A 211 7.86 -9.13 -4.98
N ASN A 212 6.62 -8.86 -4.59
CA ASN A 212 5.53 -8.62 -5.53
C ASN A 212 5.77 -7.36 -6.40
N ALA A 213 6.18 -6.26 -5.77
CA ALA A 213 6.54 -5.03 -6.47
C ALA A 213 7.75 -5.24 -7.41
N TRP A 214 8.74 -6.04 -6.96
CA TRP A 214 9.90 -6.40 -7.76
C TRP A 214 9.51 -7.21 -8.99
N ASN A 215 8.63 -8.21 -8.84
CA ASN A 215 8.11 -9.01 -9.94
C ASN A 215 7.35 -8.12 -10.93
N LEU A 216 6.46 -7.26 -10.46
CA LEU A 216 5.72 -6.33 -11.32
C LEU A 216 6.64 -5.33 -12.04
N ALA A 217 7.71 -4.90 -11.38
CA ALA A 217 8.67 -3.98 -11.97
C ALA A 217 9.60 -4.63 -13.01
N ASN A 218 9.82 -5.95 -12.97
CA ASN A 218 10.87 -6.63 -13.75
C ASN A 218 10.38 -7.75 -14.67
N GLU A 219 9.22 -8.35 -14.42
CA GLU A 219 8.70 -9.41 -15.29
C GLU A 219 8.29 -8.86 -16.66
N ASN A 220 8.73 -9.56 -17.73
CA ASN A 220 8.48 -9.11 -19.12
C ASN A 220 7.02 -9.30 -19.54
N LYS A 221 6.35 -10.33 -18.99
CA LYS A 221 4.96 -10.66 -19.29
C LYS A 221 4.25 -11.08 -18.01
N TYR A 222 3.08 -10.54 -17.78
CA TYR A 222 2.20 -10.91 -16.66
C TYR A 222 0.73 -10.66 -17.04
#